data_fbbdde90d032e54a08e8941bcbe7f0f9
#
_entry.id   fbbdde90d032e54a08e8941bcbe7f0f9
#
_cell.length_a   1.000
_cell.length_b   1.000
_cell.length_c   1.000
_cell.angle_alpha   90.00
_cell.angle_beta   90.00
_cell.angle_gamma   90.00
#
_symmetry.space_group_name_H-M   'P 1'
#
loop_
_entity.id
_entity.type
_entity.pdbx_description
1 polymer ?
#
loop_
_entity_poly.entity_id
_entity_poly.type
_entity_poly.pdbx_seq_one_letter_code
_entity_poly.pdbx_strand_id
1 'polypeptide(L)'
;TVVGITGSNGKTVVKEWIAQTVPAGVKLFRSPRSYNSQLGAALSLLMIEGDEKVALIEAGISLPGEMARLERMISPDVAIFTSLGDAHQEHFASLEEKCAEKLLLALHAPKIVYHGVYEPMASMLREVYAEGHELYDAAKVAGGGFADAASERNSQLVETFWRVMGRPAPDFGQLQPVAMRLEVKEGINDSLLVDDAYN
;
A
#
# COMPACT_ATOMS: atom_id res chain seq x y z
N THR A 1 6.10 4.60 -14.08
CA THR A 1 4.85 4.38 -13.32
C THR A 1 5.05 4.80 -11.88
N VAL A 2 4.28 5.77 -11.43
CA VAL A 2 4.23 6.19 -10.02
C VAL A 2 3.08 5.45 -9.33
N VAL A 3 3.36 4.86 -8.18
CA VAL A 3 2.40 4.09 -7.41
C VAL A 3 2.22 4.75 -6.04
N GLY A 4 1.02 5.22 -5.75
CA GLY A 4 0.64 5.72 -4.44
C GLY A 4 0.06 4.61 -3.58
N ILE A 5 0.58 4.41 -2.37
CA ILE A 5 0.14 3.34 -1.47
C ILE A 5 -0.41 3.96 -0.19
N THR A 6 -1.71 3.75 0.07
CA THR A 6 -2.38 4.22 1.29
C THR A 6 -3.18 3.12 1.97
N GLY A 7 -3.66 3.40 3.17
CA GLY A 7 -4.46 2.50 4.00
C GLY A 7 -4.19 2.75 5.48
N SER A 8 -4.93 2.11 6.36
CA SER A 8 -4.70 2.19 7.80
C SER A 8 -3.46 1.39 8.19
N ASN A 9 -3.39 0.11 7.82
CA ASN A 9 -2.27 -0.79 8.06
C ASN A 9 -1.78 -1.42 6.75
N GLY A 10 -0.60 -2.04 6.74
CA GLY A 10 -0.07 -2.80 5.61
C GLY A 10 0.68 -2.00 4.54
N LYS A 11 0.63 -0.67 4.53
CA LYS A 11 1.31 0.18 3.52
C LYS A 11 2.78 -0.20 3.29
N THR A 12 3.58 -0.19 4.36
CA THR A 12 5.01 -0.51 4.29
C THR A 12 5.23 -1.96 3.89
N VAL A 13 4.41 -2.90 4.39
CA VAL A 13 4.51 -4.32 4.03
C VAL A 13 4.27 -4.51 2.53
N VAL A 14 3.19 -3.98 1.99
CA VAL A 14 2.86 -4.07 0.56
C VAL A 14 3.96 -3.43 -0.29
N LYS A 15 4.44 -2.22 0.09
CA LYS A 15 5.56 -1.56 -0.58
C LYS A 15 6.82 -2.41 -0.61
N GLU A 16 7.23 -2.95 0.54
CA GLU A 16 8.45 -3.77 0.64
C GLU A 16 8.30 -5.10 -0.10
N TRP A 17 7.12 -5.73 -0.08
CA TRP A 17 6.88 -6.96 -0.81
C TRP A 17 6.84 -6.75 -2.33
N ILE A 18 6.26 -5.65 -2.81
CA ILE A 18 6.39 -5.28 -4.23
C ILE A 18 7.87 -5.12 -4.60
N ALA A 19 8.66 -4.46 -3.76
CA ALA A 19 10.07 -4.25 -4.03
C ALA A 19 10.90 -5.56 -3.98
N GLN A 20 10.56 -6.50 -3.09
CA GLN A 20 11.24 -7.81 -3.02
C GLN A 20 10.85 -8.74 -4.18
N THR A 21 9.66 -8.57 -4.71
CA THR A 21 9.15 -9.37 -5.84
C THR A 21 9.33 -8.71 -7.20
N VAL A 22 10.16 -7.67 -7.29
CA VAL A 22 10.38 -6.95 -8.54
C VAL A 22 11.00 -7.87 -9.60
N PRO A 23 10.42 -7.95 -10.80
CA PRO A 23 10.97 -8.77 -11.88
C PRO A 23 12.37 -8.29 -12.33
N ALA A 24 13.20 -9.25 -12.77
CA ALA A 24 14.52 -8.92 -13.29
C ALA A 24 14.46 -7.87 -14.41
N GLY A 25 15.37 -6.90 -14.35
CA GLY A 25 15.47 -5.80 -15.34
C GLY A 25 14.49 -4.65 -15.12
N VAL A 26 13.69 -4.67 -14.06
CA VAL A 26 12.86 -3.52 -13.66
C VAL A 26 13.60 -2.73 -12.59
N LYS A 27 14.08 -1.52 -12.92
CA LYS A 27 14.60 -0.58 -11.91
C LYS A 27 13.43 0.01 -11.14
N LEU A 28 13.43 -0.17 -9.83
CA LEU A 28 12.36 0.25 -8.94
C LEU A 28 12.91 1.18 -7.85
N PHE A 29 12.24 2.31 -7.64
CA PHE A 29 12.38 3.17 -6.48
C PHE A 29 11.30 2.85 -5.45
N ARG A 30 11.60 2.98 -4.17
CA ARG A 30 10.61 2.96 -3.08
C ARG A 30 10.93 4.02 -2.04
N SER A 31 9.90 4.65 -1.49
CA SER A 31 10.06 5.59 -0.39
C SER A 31 10.80 4.93 0.79
N PRO A 32 11.81 5.61 1.38
CA PRO A 32 12.60 5.04 2.48
C PRO A 32 11.73 4.74 3.71
N ARG A 33 11.95 3.59 4.35
CA ARG A 33 11.25 3.21 5.60
C ARG A 33 9.74 3.42 5.46
N SER A 34 9.11 4.13 6.39
CA SER A 34 7.70 4.53 6.39
C SER A 34 7.52 6.05 6.17
N TYR A 35 8.28 6.62 5.24
CA TYR A 35 8.14 8.03 4.84
C TYR A 35 6.81 8.22 4.11
N ASN A 36 5.73 8.47 4.85
CA ASN A 36 4.36 8.52 4.33
C ASN A 36 3.64 9.85 4.58
N SER A 37 4.22 10.75 5.40
CA SER A 37 3.69 12.10 5.59
C SER A 37 3.91 12.98 4.35
N GLN A 38 3.29 14.16 4.31
CA GLN A 38 3.51 15.12 3.22
C GLN A 38 5.01 15.43 3.02
N LEU A 39 5.75 15.65 4.10
CA LEU A 39 7.20 15.88 4.03
C LEU A 39 7.95 14.61 3.58
N GLY A 40 7.58 13.45 4.12
CA GLY A 40 8.19 12.17 3.76
C GLY A 40 7.98 11.81 2.30
N ALA A 41 6.78 12.04 1.76
CA ALA A 41 6.48 11.85 0.35
C ALA A 41 7.27 12.83 -0.54
N ALA A 42 7.33 14.11 -0.18
CA ALA A 42 8.10 15.12 -0.92
C ALA A 42 9.60 14.75 -0.98
N LEU A 43 10.19 14.37 0.16
CA LEU A 43 11.59 13.94 0.20
C LEU A 43 11.80 12.68 -0.64
N SER A 44 10.86 11.71 -0.61
CA SER A 44 10.95 10.50 -1.42
C SER A 44 10.95 10.82 -2.92
N LEU A 45 10.07 11.70 -3.36
CA LEU A 45 9.98 12.12 -4.76
C LEU A 45 11.27 12.80 -5.25
N LEU A 46 11.92 13.60 -4.40
CA LEU A 46 13.20 14.24 -4.72
C LEU A 46 14.38 13.25 -4.83
N MET A 47 14.23 12.03 -4.33
CA MET A 47 15.26 10.98 -4.42
C MET A 47 15.16 10.12 -5.68
N ILE A 48 14.12 10.32 -6.51
CA ILE A 48 13.94 9.58 -7.77
C ILE A 48 14.96 10.10 -8.78
N GLU A 49 15.75 9.19 -9.36
CA GLU A 49 16.82 9.53 -10.34
C GLU A 49 16.29 9.68 -11.77
N GLY A 50 15.07 9.19 -12.06
CA GLY A 50 14.37 9.38 -13.34
C GLY A 50 14.54 8.25 -14.35
N ASP A 51 15.35 7.23 -14.08
CA ASP A 51 15.49 6.03 -14.92
C ASP A 51 14.72 4.81 -14.35
N GLU A 52 14.07 4.98 -13.21
CA GLU A 52 13.19 3.98 -12.61
C GLU A 52 11.94 3.77 -13.46
N LYS A 53 11.57 2.50 -13.60
CA LYS A 53 10.33 2.10 -14.29
C LYS A 53 9.11 2.13 -13.36
N VAL A 54 9.36 1.96 -12.06
CA VAL A 54 8.34 1.97 -11.02
C VAL A 54 8.84 2.78 -9.82
N ALA A 55 8.03 3.70 -9.30
CA ALA A 55 8.29 4.42 -8.06
C ALA A 55 7.15 4.17 -7.08
N LEU A 56 7.45 3.58 -5.92
CA LEU A 56 6.49 3.26 -4.87
C LEU A 56 6.54 4.34 -3.78
N ILE A 57 5.47 5.10 -3.60
CA ILE A 57 5.37 6.19 -2.62
C ILE A 57 4.27 5.87 -1.62
N GLU A 58 4.61 5.81 -0.34
CA GLU A 58 3.61 5.71 0.72
C GLU A 58 2.90 7.07 0.94
N ALA A 59 1.58 7.02 1.12
CA ALA A 59 0.74 8.16 1.44
C ALA A 59 -0.06 7.89 2.72
N GLY A 60 0.34 8.51 3.81
CA GLY A 60 -0.31 8.43 5.12
C GLY A 60 -0.94 9.77 5.49
N ILE A 61 -2.10 9.70 6.12
CA ILE A 61 -2.81 10.87 6.64
C ILE A 61 -3.16 10.67 8.12
N SER A 62 -3.15 11.77 8.83
CA SER A 62 -3.60 11.87 10.21
C SER A 62 -4.80 12.82 10.35
N LEU A 63 -4.94 13.78 9.43
CA LEU A 63 -5.97 14.82 9.47
C LEU A 63 -6.70 14.93 8.13
N PRO A 64 -7.96 15.41 8.13
CA PRO A 64 -8.68 15.77 6.91
C PRO A 64 -7.91 16.82 6.07
N GLY A 65 -8.00 16.73 4.74
CA GLY A 65 -7.39 17.64 3.77
C GLY A 65 -5.92 17.34 3.46
N GLU A 66 -5.30 16.33 4.09
CA GLU A 66 -3.91 15.95 3.82
C GLU A 66 -3.77 15.13 2.53
N MET A 67 -4.74 14.24 2.24
CA MET A 67 -4.61 13.35 1.09
C MET A 67 -4.71 14.10 -0.24
N ALA A 68 -5.53 15.13 -0.33
CA ALA A 68 -5.60 15.96 -1.55
C ALA A 68 -4.28 16.66 -1.88
N ARG A 69 -3.43 16.93 -0.88
CA ARG A 69 -2.08 17.49 -1.09
C ARG A 69 -1.10 16.39 -1.52
N LEU A 70 -1.19 15.21 -0.89
CA LEU A 70 -0.38 14.05 -1.26
C LEU A 70 -0.70 13.59 -2.69
N GLU A 71 -1.97 13.51 -3.05
CA GLU A 71 -2.40 13.13 -4.40
C GLU A 71 -1.79 14.05 -5.46
N ARG A 72 -1.94 15.38 -5.31
CA ARG A 72 -1.36 16.36 -6.26
C ARG A 72 0.16 16.29 -6.34
N MET A 73 0.84 15.93 -5.25
CA MET A 73 2.29 15.82 -5.20
C MET A 73 2.78 14.52 -5.82
N ILE A 74 2.11 13.40 -5.53
CA ILE A 74 2.47 12.05 -6.00
C ILE A 74 1.99 11.83 -7.43
N SER A 75 0.79 12.30 -7.74
CA SER A 75 0.11 12.12 -9.05
C SER A 75 0.21 10.66 -9.54
N PRO A 76 -0.39 9.70 -8.83
CA PRO A 76 -0.13 8.29 -9.09
C PRO A 76 -0.79 7.78 -10.37
N ASP A 77 -0.07 6.94 -11.11
CA ASP A 77 -0.62 6.13 -12.22
C ASP A 77 -1.42 4.92 -11.69
N VAL A 78 -1.04 4.44 -10.51
CA VAL A 78 -1.71 3.34 -9.80
C VAL A 78 -1.87 3.73 -8.34
N ALA A 79 -3.09 3.69 -7.82
CA ALA A 79 -3.36 3.83 -6.39
C ALA A 79 -3.61 2.45 -5.76
N ILE A 80 -2.92 2.14 -4.66
CA ILE A 80 -3.11 0.89 -3.91
C ILE A 80 -3.67 1.22 -2.53
N PHE A 81 -4.81 0.61 -2.22
CA PHE A 81 -5.48 0.71 -0.92
C PHE A 81 -5.29 -0.59 -0.13
N THR A 82 -4.51 -0.55 0.97
CA THR A 82 -4.13 -1.75 1.71
C THR A 82 -5.20 -2.22 2.66
N SER A 83 -5.66 -1.35 3.54
CA SER A 83 -6.71 -1.68 4.52
C SER A 83 -7.45 -0.42 4.95
N LEU A 84 -8.63 -0.62 5.52
CA LEU A 84 -9.38 0.40 6.24
C LEU A 84 -9.59 -0.10 7.68
N GLY A 85 -9.24 0.69 8.68
CA GLY A 85 -9.35 0.36 10.10
C GLY A 85 -9.18 1.61 10.98
N ASP A 86 -9.06 1.43 12.28
CA ASP A 86 -9.22 2.48 13.30
C ASP A 86 -8.03 3.44 13.46
N ALA A 87 -6.88 3.18 12.81
CA ALA A 87 -5.71 4.06 12.93
C ALA A 87 -6.06 5.52 12.60
N HIS A 88 -5.77 6.46 13.53
CA HIS A 88 -6.09 7.89 13.45
C HIS A 88 -7.60 8.21 13.36
N GLN A 89 -8.48 7.32 13.85
CA GLN A 89 -9.94 7.52 13.80
C GLN A 89 -10.37 8.73 14.61
N GLU A 90 -9.63 9.09 15.66
CA GLU A 90 -9.92 10.22 16.56
C GLU A 90 -9.97 11.59 15.87
N HIS A 91 -9.41 11.71 14.67
CA HIS A 91 -9.39 12.95 13.88
C HIS A 91 -10.46 13.00 12.78
N PHE A 92 -11.30 11.97 12.68
CA PHE A 92 -12.37 11.88 11.67
C PHE A 92 -13.71 11.63 12.35
N ALA A 93 -14.76 12.29 11.88
CA ALA A 93 -16.10 12.14 12.45
C ALA A 93 -16.67 10.73 12.25
N SER A 94 -16.26 10.02 11.19
CA SER A 94 -16.68 8.64 10.93
C SER A 94 -15.63 7.86 10.11
N LEU A 95 -15.84 6.55 10.02
CA LEU A 95 -15.02 5.68 9.17
C LEU A 95 -15.22 6.01 7.69
N GLU A 96 -16.42 6.39 7.29
CA GLU A 96 -16.76 6.81 5.93
C GLU A 96 -16.03 8.10 5.54
N GLU A 97 -15.97 9.10 6.43
CA GLU A 97 -15.21 10.33 6.20
C GLU A 97 -13.73 10.03 6.02
N LYS A 98 -13.14 9.22 6.88
CA LYS A 98 -11.75 8.81 6.76
C LYS A 98 -11.50 8.01 5.48
N CYS A 99 -12.43 7.15 5.10
CA CYS A 99 -12.39 6.42 3.85
C CYS A 99 -12.40 7.38 2.66
N ALA A 100 -13.37 8.29 2.60
CA ALA A 100 -13.48 9.29 1.55
C ALA A 100 -12.18 10.10 1.40
N GLU A 101 -11.61 10.55 2.53
CA GLU A 101 -10.33 11.27 2.52
C GLU A 101 -9.20 10.41 1.92
N LYS A 102 -9.07 9.13 2.32
CA LYS A 102 -8.05 8.23 1.75
C LYS A 102 -8.25 7.98 0.25
N LEU A 103 -9.50 7.87 -0.19
CA LEU A 103 -9.82 7.63 -1.60
C LEU A 103 -9.42 8.79 -2.52
N LEU A 104 -9.20 9.99 -1.99
CA LEU A 104 -8.66 11.11 -2.77
C LEU A 104 -7.30 10.81 -3.40
N LEU A 105 -6.52 9.85 -2.88
CA LEU A 105 -5.28 9.43 -3.53
C LEU A 105 -5.51 8.88 -4.95
N ALA A 106 -6.69 8.36 -5.22
CA ALA A 106 -7.05 7.81 -6.52
C ALA A 106 -7.74 8.81 -7.46
N LEU A 107 -7.90 10.07 -7.05
CA LEU A 107 -8.74 11.04 -7.77
C LEU A 107 -8.42 11.14 -9.28
N HIS A 108 -7.14 11.04 -9.63
CA HIS A 108 -6.69 11.08 -11.02
C HIS A 108 -5.92 9.80 -11.44
N ALA A 109 -5.81 8.81 -10.55
CA ALA A 109 -5.11 7.56 -10.86
C ALA A 109 -5.95 6.68 -11.79
N PRO A 110 -5.51 6.39 -13.03
CA PRO A 110 -6.30 5.57 -13.95
C PRO A 110 -6.55 4.15 -13.46
N LYS A 111 -5.70 3.64 -12.58
CA LYS A 111 -5.78 2.26 -12.06
C LYS A 111 -5.82 2.22 -10.55
N ILE A 112 -6.75 1.47 -10.00
CA ILE A 112 -6.98 1.36 -8.56
C ILE A 112 -6.93 -0.10 -8.15
N VAL A 113 -6.00 -0.46 -7.26
CA VAL A 113 -5.89 -1.78 -6.64
C VAL A 113 -6.40 -1.69 -5.20
N TYR A 114 -7.35 -2.52 -4.85
CA TYR A 114 -7.95 -2.54 -3.52
C TYR A 114 -8.34 -3.97 -3.12
N HIS A 115 -8.72 -4.19 -1.88
CA HIS A 115 -9.22 -5.49 -1.43
C HIS A 115 -10.70 -5.36 -1.03
N GLY A 116 -11.56 -6.12 -1.73
CA GLY A 116 -13.01 -6.04 -1.64
C GLY A 116 -13.62 -6.39 -0.27
N VAL A 117 -12.81 -6.89 0.68
CA VAL A 117 -13.25 -7.20 2.04
C VAL A 117 -13.39 -5.96 2.92
N TYR A 118 -12.76 -4.85 2.56
CA TYR A 118 -12.78 -3.64 3.38
C TYR A 118 -13.93 -2.72 3.01
N GLU A 119 -15.00 -2.76 3.80
CA GLU A 119 -16.10 -1.81 3.72
C GLU A 119 -15.89 -0.64 4.71
N PRO A 120 -16.36 0.59 4.41
CA PRO A 120 -17.12 1.00 3.21
C PRO A 120 -16.26 1.27 1.94
N MET A 121 -14.94 1.07 2.00
CA MET A 121 -14.01 1.42 0.90
C MET A 121 -14.39 0.76 -0.43
N ALA A 122 -14.68 -0.55 -0.39
CA ALA A 122 -15.00 -1.30 -1.61
C ALA A 122 -16.31 -0.82 -2.27
N SER A 123 -17.32 -0.49 -1.47
CA SER A 123 -18.59 0.08 -1.96
C SER A 123 -18.38 1.47 -2.55
N MET A 124 -17.68 2.36 -1.84
CA MET A 124 -17.40 3.71 -2.32
C MET A 124 -16.58 3.72 -3.61
N LEU A 125 -15.59 2.81 -3.75
CA LEU A 125 -14.83 2.68 -5.00
C LEU A 125 -15.73 2.27 -6.16
N ARG A 126 -16.61 1.29 -5.96
CA ARG A 126 -17.53 0.84 -7.02
C ARG A 126 -18.58 1.88 -7.40
N GLU A 127 -19.01 2.71 -6.45
CA GLU A 127 -20.05 3.73 -6.68
C GLU A 127 -19.48 5.02 -7.28
N VAL A 128 -18.33 5.48 -6.78
CA VAL A 128 -17.79 6.81 -7.10
C VAL A 128 -16.69 6.75 -8.16
N TYR A 129 -15.87 5.70 -8.17
CA TYR A 129 -14.68 5.60 -9.02
C TYR A 129 -14.81 4.58 -10.16
N ALA A 130 -15.96 3.89 -10.31
CA ALA A 130 -16.15 2.94 -11.41
C ALA A 130 -16.15 3.60 -12.79
N GLU A 131 -16.57 4.86 -12.87
CA GLU A 131 -16.53 5.64 -14.11
C GLU A 131 -15.19 6.40 -14.20
N GLY A 132 -14.42 6.14 -15.23
CA GLY A 132 -13.14 6.79 -15.50
C GLY A 132 -11.91 6.11 -14.89
N HIS A 133 -12.08 5.05 -14.09
CA HIS A 133 -10.99 4.30 -13.47
C HIS A 133 -11.11 2.79 -13.70
N GLU A 134 -9.97 2.12 -13.82
CA GLU A 134 -9.91 0.65 -13.84
C GLU A 134 -9.77 0.12 -12.38
N LEU A 135 -10.79 -0.59 -11.90
CA LEU A 135 -10.84 -1.14 -10.54
C LEU A 135 -10.39 -2.60 -10.51
N TYR A 136 -9.39 -2.90 -9.69
CA TYR A 136 -8.81 -4.23 -9.53
C TYR A 136 -8.98 -4.73 -8.09
N ASP A 137 -9.91 -5.66 -7.90
CA ASP A 137 -10.19 -6.26 -6.60
C ASP A 137 -9.23 -7.42 -6.32
N ALA A 138 -8.37 -7.26 -5.35
CA ALA A 138 -7.37 -8.23 -4.95
C ALA A 138 -7.95 -9.49 -4.27
N ALA A 139 -9.20 -9.45 -3.80
CA ALA A 139 -9.86 -10.64 -3.29
C ALA A 139 -10.12 -11.72 -4.38
N LYS A 140 -9.90 -11.38 -5.65
CA LYS A 140 -10.10 -12.27 -6.80
C LYS A 140 -8.85 -13.06 -7.21
N VAL A 141 -7.72 -12.86 -6.55
CA VAL A 141 -6.46 -13.58 -6.82
C VAL A 141 -6.10 -14.51 -5.67
N ALA A 142 -5.20 -15.46 -5.93
CA ALA A 142 -4.85 -16.50 -4.96
C ALA A 142 -4.03 -15.98 -3.78
N GLY A 143 -3.09 -15.06 -4.04
CA GLY A 143 -2.13 -14.60 -3.03
C GLY A 143 -0.99 -15.57 -2.78
N GLY A 144 -0.30 -15.40 -1.65
CA GLY A 144 0.90 -16.14 -1.27
C GLY A 144 0.65 -17.40 -0.43
N GLY A 145 -0.58 -17.65 0.00
CA GLY A 145 -0.91 -18.78 0.87
C GLY A 145 -0.45 -18.59 2.33
N PHE A 146 -0.43 -17.35 2.83
CA PHE A 146 -0.06 -17.04 4.20
C PHE A 146 -1.13 -17.50 5.19
N ALA A 147 -0.69 -18.01 6.36
CA ALA A 147 -1.60 -18.51 7.39
C ALA A 147 -2.42 -17.39 8.06
N ASP A 148 -1.85 -16.19 8.19
CA ASP A 148 -2.56 -15.05 8.75
C ASP A 148 -3.26 -14.24 7.66
N ALA A 149 -4.47 -13.78 7.98
CA ALA A 149 -5.32 -13.09 7.02
C ALA A 149 -4.78 -11.73 6.56
N ALA A 150 -3.97 -11.05 7.37
CA ALA A 150 -3.41 -9.75 7.01
C ALA A 150 -2.29 -9.90 5.98
N SER A 151 -1.37 -10.84 6.19
CA SER A 151 -0.32 -11.18 5.23
C SER A 151 -0.93 -11.72 3.93
N GLU A 152 -1.96 -12.57 4.01
CA GLU A 152 -2.62 -13.09 2.82
C GLU A 152 -3.23 -11.97 1.98
N ARG A 153 -3.97 -11.04 2.58
CA ARG A 153 -4.53 -9.88 1.88
C ARG A 153 -3.45 -8.97 1.28
N ASN A 154 -2.35 -8.76 2.01
CA ASN A 154 -1.22 -7.99 1.49
C ASN A 154 -0.58 -8.68 0.27
N SER A 155 -0.42 -10.00 0.28
CA SER A 155 0.09 -10.76 -0.86
C SER A 155 -0.83 -10.69 -2.07
N GLN A 156 -2.14 -10.75 -1.84
CA GLN A 156 -3.15 -10.58 -2.91
C GLN A 156 -3.07 -9.19 -3.55
N LEU A 157 -2.83 -8.13 -2.77
CA LEU A 157 -2.59 -6.78 -3.32
C LEU A 157 -1.32 -6.73 -4.16
N VAL A 158 -0.23 -7.35 -3.70
CA VAL A 158 1.04 -7.43 -4.44
C VAL A 158 0.88 -8.20 -5.75
N GLU A 159 0.22 -9.36 -5.72
CA GLU A 159 -0.07 -10.15 -6.92
C GLU A 159 -0.92 -9.35 -7.91
N THR A 160 -1.99 -8.70 -7.42
CA THR A 160 -2.87 -7.88 -8.26
C THR A 160 -2.10 -6.73 -8.89
N PHE A 161 -1.24 -6.04 -8.14
CA PHE A 161 -0.39 -4.99 -8.68
C PHE A 161 0.49 -5.49 -9.83
N TRP A 162 1.18 -6.62 -9.69
CA TRP A 162 2.02 -7.16 -10.77
C TRP A 162 1.20 -7.57 -11.99
N ARG A 163 0.00 -8.12 -11.80
CA ARG A 163 -0.93 -8.41 -12.91
C ARG A 163 -1.35 -7.14 -13.65
N VAL A 164 -1.65 -6.06 -12.92
CA VAL A 164 -1.96 -4.72 -13.48
C VAL A 164 -0.78 -4.16 -14.27
N MET A 165 0.45 -4.49 -13.87
CA MET A 165 1.68 -4.15 -14.58
C MET A 165 2.02 -5.11 -15.73
N GLY A 166 1.12 -6.05 -16.08
CA GLY A 166 1.33 -7.04 -17.15
C GLY A 166 2.38 -8.09 -16.81
N ARG A 167 2.58 -8.38 -15.52
CA ARG A 167 3.55 -9.37 -15.03
C ARG A 167 2.83 -10.58 -14.42
N PRO A 168 3.46 -11.77 -14.43
CA PRO A 168 2.93 -12.94 -13.76
C PRO A 168 2.83 -12.74 -12.24
N ALA A 169 2.08 -13.62 -11.57
CA ALA A 169 2.06 -13.70 -10.11
C ALA A 169 3.50 -13.88 -9.58
N PRO A 170 3.90 -13.14 -8.53
CA PRO A 170 5.23 -13.25 -7.97
C PRO A 170 5.40 -14.54 -7.14
N ASP A 171 6.65 -14.96 -6.94
CA ASP A 171 7.00 -15.97 -5.95
C ASP A 171 7.15 -15.31 -4.57
N PHE A 172 6.30 -15.68 -3.64
CA PHE A 172 6.33 -15.18 -2.26
C PHE A 172 7.24 -16.00 -1.33
N GLY A 173 7.77 -17.15 -1.79
CA GLY A 173 8.59 -18.05 -0.97
C GLY A 173 9.95 -17.46 -0.57
N GLN A 174 10.38 -16.38 -1.20
CA GLN A 174 11.66 -15.72 -0.93
C GLN A 174 11.52 -14.42 -0.12
N LEU A 175 10.31 -14.08 0.33
CA LEU A 175 10.10 -12.85 1.08
C LEU A 175 10.86 -12.83 2.40
N GLN A 176 11.54 -11.73 2.66
CA GLN A 176 12.18 -11.46 3.93
C GLN A 176 11.23 -10.69 4.85
N PRO A 177 11.30 -10.88 6.17
CA PRO A 177 10.54 -10.10 7.13
C PRO A 177 10.73 -8.59 6.91
N VAL A 178 9.66 -7.84 7.07
CA VAL A 178 9.73 -6.38 7.07
C VAL A 178 10.05 -5.91 8.48
N ALA A 179 11.16 -5.20 8.63
CA ALA A 179 11.63 -4.75 9.93
C ALA A 179 10.54 -4.02 10.73
N MET A 180 10.44 -4.29 12.02
CA MET A 180 9.48 -3.69 12.96
C MET A 180 8.00 -3.95 12.60
N ARG A 181 7.72 -5.03 11.85
CA ARG A 181 6.37 -5.46 11.43
C ARG A 181 6.23 -6.95 11.70
N LEU A 182 5.80 -7.33 12.91
CA LEU A 182 5.74 -8.72 13.39
C LEU A 182 7.05 -9.48 13.13
N GLU A 183 8.18 -8.79 13.25
CA GLU A 183 9.50 -9.39 13.08
C GLU A 183 9.81 -10.25 14.30
N VAL A 184 10.05 -11.55 14.09
CA VAL A 184 10.41 -12.49 15.17
C VAL A 184 11.93 -12.63 15.18
N LYS A 185 12.54 -12.31 16.32
CA LYS A 185 13.99 -12.42 16.56
C LYS A 185 14.27 -13.39 17.71
N GLU A 186 15.39 -14.07 17.64
CA GLU A 186 15.90 -14.80 18.80
C GLU A 186 16.39 -13.82 19.86
N GLY A 187 15.89 -13.96 21.05
CA GLY A 187 16.31 -13.22 22.23
C GLY A 187 17.28 -14.02 23.09
N ILE A 188 17.66 -13.48 24.25
CA ILE A 188 18.51 -14.17 25.22
C ILE A 188 17.71 -15.29 25.93
N ASN A 189 18.42 -16.35 26.36
CA ASN A 189 17.82 -17.50 27.08
C ASN A 189 16.67 -18.20 26.32
N ASP A 190 16.86 -18.46 25.02
CA ASP A 190 15.87 -19.10 24.13
C ASP A 190 14.50 -18.38 24.06
N SER A 191 14.46 -17.09 24.41
CA SER A 191 13.25 -16.29 24.26
C SER A 191 13.04 -15.85 22.82
N LEU A 192 11.78 -15.61 22.44
CA LEU A 192 11.44 -15.00 21.17
C LEU A 192 11.04 -13.53 21.42
N LEU A 193 11.67 -12.62 20.68
CA LEU A 193 11.31 -11.22 20.63
C LEU A 193 10.41 -10.97 19.41
N VAL A 194 9.20 -10.52 19.64
CA VAL A 194 8.31 -10.07 18.56
C VAL A 194 8.38 -8.54 18.48
N ASP A 195 8.92 -8.04 17.37
CA ASP A 195 9.06 -6.61 17.12
C ASP A 195 7.95 -6.15 16.15
N ASP A 196 6.97 -5.42 16.69
CA ASP A 196 5.84 -4.81 15.95
C ASP A 196 5.70 -3.33 16.35
N ALA A 197 6.81 -2.62 16.43
CA ALA A 197 6.89 -1.28 16.99
C ALA A 197 6.16 -0.19 16.17
N TYR A 198 5.64 -0.52 14.99
CA TYR A 198 4.92 0.42 14.10
C TYR A 198 3.43 0.12 13.96
N ASN A 199 2.85 -0.68 14.82
CA ASN A 199 1.40 -0.89 14.88
C ASN A 199 0.79 -0.23 16.12
#